data_7bc3013ba318e7010a1b4a684a1f700e
#
_entry.id   7bc3013ba318e7010a1b4a684a1f700e
#
_cell.length_a   1.000
_cell.length_b   1.000
_cell.length_c   1.000
_cell.angle_alpha   90.00
_cell.angle_beta   90.00
_cell.angle_gamma   90.00
#
_symmetry.space_group_name_H-M   'P 1'
#
loop_
_entity.id
_entity.type
_entity.pdbx_description
1 polymer ?
#
loop_
_entity_poly.entity_id
_entity_poly.type
_entity_poly.pdbx_seq_one_letter_code
_entity_poly.pdbx_strand_id
1 'polypeptide(L)'
;MKWLKTILKWRWIRFLMIWNRASIRAQGGILALIPIIAVIVSFIFALYGNQNRAWIESDIQRKFKMVRQFNDLMSLMVDAETGERGFLLTKRAEYLEPYQKAVEQIPPTIASLRETIELEPGEKPRIARLEGLQKIEGLINQQLTSLKDSQNFIEEGKKRQALYEHLQKGKGLMDSIRAEIGTMQNKEEELLSERIEEINYIRYRDYLFVFIALCIGLLMRLISFYLFDRGIVRRINRLTENVSAISKGKEFQHPLPKKDDAIGLLEQEIVKIGEKNNLDIKSEK
;
A
#
# COMPACT_ATOMS: atom_id res chain seq x y z
N MET A 1 5.95 35.04 3.86
CA MET A 1 4.49 34.78 3.87
C MET A 1 3.63 35.84 3.17
N LYS A 2 3.92 37.16 3.25
CA LYS A 2 3.13 38.21 2.57
C LYS A 2 3.22 38.13 1.03
N TRP A 3 4.36 37.77 0.47
CA TRP A 3 4.62 37.67 -0.98
C TRP A 3 3.79 36.58 -1.67
N LEU A 4 3.66 35.41 -1.05
CA LEU A 4 2.80 34.33 -1.55
C LEU A 4 1.32 34.74 -1.62
N LYS A 5 0.81 35.49 -0.64
CA LYS A 5 -0.57 35.98 -0.64
C LYS A 5 -0.83 36.97 -1.79
N THR A 6 0.16 37.78 -2.14
CA THR A 6 0.04 38.76 -3.24
C THR A 6 0.05 38.07 -4.60
N ILE A 7 0.90 37.06 -4.82
CA ILE A 7 0.94 36.27 -6.07
C ILE A 7 -0.34 35.45 -6.26
N LEU A 8 -0.83 34.79 -5.19
CA LEU A 8 -2.11 34.06 -5.22
C LEU A 8 -3.27 35.00 -5.56
N LYS A 9 -3.34 36.17 -4.94
CA LYS A 9 -4.37 37.17 -5.21
C LYS A 9 -4.37 37.66 -6.66
N TRP A 10 -3.18 37.90 -7.24
CA TRP A 10 -3.02 38.32 -8.65
C TRP A 10 -3.42 37.19 -9.63
N ARG A 11 -3.06 35.94 -9.36
CA ARG A 11 -3.45 34.77 -10.17
C ARG A 11 -4.96 34.52 -10.09
N TRP A 12 -5.57 34.70 -8.94
CA TRP A 12 -7.02 34.60 -8.76
C TRP A 12 -7.77 35.68 -9.52
N ILE A 13 -7.28 36.91 -9.51
CA ILE A 13 -7.89 38.03 -10.27
C ILE A 13 -7.78 37.76 -11.77
N ARG A 14 -6.64 37.30 -12.29
CA ARG A 14 -6.48 36.91 -13.69
C ARG A 14 -7.40 35.75 -14.08
N PHE A 15 -7.51 34.74 -13.25
CA PHE A 15 -8.42 33.60 -13.46
C PHE A 15 -9.87 34.07 -13.51
N LEU A 16 -10.31 34.93 -12.59
CA LEU A 16 -11.65 35.50 -12.59
C LEU A 16 -11.93 36.38 -13.82
N MET A 17 -10.93 37.10 -14.32
CA MET A 17 -11.08 37.87 -15.56
C MET A 17 -11.25 36.97 -16.79
N ILE A 18 -10.47 35.90 -16.90
CA ILE A 18 -10.60 34.93 -17.99
C ILE A 18 -11.93 34.18 -17.87
N TRP A 19 -12.30 33.78 -16.65
CA TRP A 19 -13.59 33.14 -16.35
C TRP A 19 -14.78 34.00 -16.75
N ASN A 20 -14.69 35.30 -16.45
CA ASN A 20 -15.78 36.23 -16.78
C ASN A 20 -15.92 36.51 -18.29
N ARG A 21 -14.89 36.25 -19.09
CA ARG A 21 -14.92 36.36 -20.56
C ARG A 21 -15.33 35.05 -21.27
N ALA A 22 -15.27 33.92 -20.56
CA ALA A 22 -15.61 32.63 -21.13
C ALA A 22 -17.13 32.52 -21.38
N SER A 23 -17.51 31.87 -22.48
CA SER A 23 -18.90 31.57 -22.78
C SER A 23 -19.48 30.62 -21.72
N ILE A 24 -20.82 30.68 -21.52
CA ILE A 24 -21.50 29.79 -20.54
C ILE A 24 -21.22 28.31 -20.83
N ARG A 25 -21.15 27.93 -22.12
CA ARG A 25 -20.81 26.55 -22.52
C ARG A 25 -19.40 26.17 -22.08
N ALA A 26 -18.43 27.08 -22.24
CA ALA A 26 -17.05 26.83 -21.79
C ALA A 26 -16.95 26.78 -20.26
N GLN A 27 -17.65 27.64 -19.54
CA GLN A 27 -17.74 27.62 -18.08
C GLN A 27 -18.34 26.30 -17.56
N GLY A 28 -19.47 25.86 -18.13
CA GLY A 28 -20.10 24.58 -17.80
C GLY A 28 -19.20 23.39 -18.09
N GLY A 29 -18.53 23.38 -19.25
CA GLY A 29 -17.58 22.32 -19.64
C GLY A 29 -16.39 22.22 -18.67
N ILE A 30 -15.75 23.34 -18.33
CA ILE A 30 -14.63 23.37 -17.37
C ILE A 30 -15.08 22.88 -16.00
N LEU A 31 -16.25 23.32 -15.51
CA LEU A 31 -16.78 22.87 -14.21
C LEU A 31 -17.08 21.38 -14.17
N ALA A 32 -17.51 20.80 -15.29
CA ALA A 32 -17.76 19.37 -15.40
C ALA A 32 -16.46 18.55 -15.50
N LEU A 33 -15.41 19.07 -16.14
CA LEU A 33 -14.13 18.36 -16.36
C LEU A 33 -13.27 18.29 -15.10
N ILE A 34 -13.31 19.28 -14.22
CA ILE A 34 -12.47 19.32 -13.00
C ILE A 34 -12.59 18.06 -12.14
N PRO A 35 -13.79 17.60 -11.73
CA PRO A 35 -13.92 16.38 -10.92
C PRO A 35 -13.49 15.12 -11.69
N ILE A 36 -13.69 15.08 -12.99
CA ILE A 36 -13.26 13.95 -13.84
C ILE A 36 -11.73 13.83 -13.85
N ILE A 37 -11.03 14.95 -14.05
CA ILE A 37 -9.56 14.99 -14.03
C ILE A 37 -9.03 14.58 -12.66
N ALA A 38 -9.64 15.05 -11.57
CA ALA A 38 -9.24 14.68 -10.22
C ALA A 38 -9.38 13.16 -9.98
N VAL A 39 -10.47 12.54 -10.46
CA VAL A 39 -10.66 11.08 -10.37
C VAL A 39 -9.62 10.33 -11.20
N ILE A 40 -9.35 10.76 -12.43
CA ILE A 40 -8.35 10.14 -13.31
C ILE A 40 -6.96 10.20 -12.67
N VAL A 41 -6.54 11.35 -12.17
CA VAL A 41 -5.24 11.53 -11.50
C VAL A 41 -5.14 10.63 -10.27
N SER A 42 -6.19 10.57 -9.44
CA SER A 42 -6.23 9.70 -8.27
C SER A 42 -6.16 8.21 -8.64
N PHE A 43 -6.82 7.82 -9.73
CA PHE A 43 -6.79 6.44 -10.24
C PHE A 43 -5.41 6.05 -10.78
N ILE A 44 -4.77 6.92 -11.58
CA ILE A 44 -3.39 6.69 -12.07
C ILE A 44 -2.42 6.53 -10.90
N PHE A 45 -2.54 7.39 -9.88
CA PHE A 45 -1.70 7.31 -8.70
C PHE A 45 -1.91 6.01 -7.91
N ALA A 46 -3.16 5.55 -7.76
CA ALA A 46 -3.51 4.28 -7.12
C ALA A 46 -2.92 3.08 -7.88
N LEU A 47 -2.98 3.07 -9.22
CA LEU A 47 -2.38 2.02 -10.05
C LEU A 47 -0.86 1.96 -9.89
N TYR A 48 -0.19 3.11 -9.88
CA TYR A 48 1.27 3.17 -9.73
C TYR A 48 1.74 2.69 -8.36
N GLY A 49 1.00 3.02 -7.29
CA GLY A 49 1.29 2.55 -5.94
C GLY A 49 1.14 1.04 -5.75
N ASN A 50 0.23 0.41 -6.50
CA ASN A 50 -0.09 -1.01 -6.34
C ASN A 50 1.03 -1.96 -6.82
N GLN A 51 1.77 -1.60 -7.87
CA GLN A 51 2.86 -2.45 -8.39
C GLN A 51 4.03 -2.61 -7.40
N ASN A 52 4.42 -1.55 -6.73
CA ASN A 52 5.49 -1.60 -5.73
C ASN A 52 5.10 -2.40 -4.48
N ARG A 53 3.82 -2.39 -4.09
CA ARG A 53 3.31 -3.17 -2.95
C ARG A 53 3.38 -4.67 -3.19
N ALA A 54 2.98 -5.15 -4.36
CA ALA A 54 2.98 -6.57 -4.68
C ALA A 54 4.38 -7.20 -4.55
N TRP A 55 5.42 -6.48 -4.93
CA TRP A 55 6.79 -6.95 -4.79
C TRP A 55 7.21 -7.03 -3.31
N ILE A 56 6.94 -6.00 -2.50
CA ILE A 56 7.28 -5.99 -1.07
C ILE A 56 6.49 -7.07 -0.32
N GLU A 57 5.20 -7.26 -0.63
CA GLU A 57 4.37 -8.32 -0.03
C GLU A 57 4.92 -9.71 -0.35
N SER A 58 5.35 -9.96 -1.59
CA SER A 58 5.95 -11.25 -1.97
C SER A 58 7.29 -11.49 -1.25
N ASP A 59 8.08 -10.44 -1.03
CA ASP A 59 9.34 -10.51 -0.28
C ASP A 59 9.08 -10.85 1.21
N ILE A 60 8.11 -10.19 1.82
CA ILE A 60 7.68 -10.48 3.19
C ILE A 60 7.22 -11.93 3.34
N GLN A 61 6.36 -12.41 2.44
CA GLN A 61 5.87 -13.79 2.48
C GLN A 61 7.01 -14.81 2.34
N ARG A 62 7.97 -14.55 1.48
CA ARG A 62 9.16 -15.40 1.32
C ARG A 62 9.99 -15.46 2.59
N LYS A 63 10.24 -14.32 3.25
CA LYS A 63 10.98 -14.26 4.52
C LYS A 63 10.24 -14.98 5.64
N PHE A 64 8.93 -14.82 5.76
CA PHE A 64 8.11 -15.61 6.69
C PHE A 64 8.20 -17.11 6.43
N LYS A 65 8.19 -17.51 5.16
CA LYS A 65 8.35 -18.90 4.77
C LYS A 65 9.72 -19.44 5.20
N MET A 66 10.80 -18.68 4.98
CA MET A 66 12.16 -19.06 5.41
C MET A 66 12.25 -19.23 6.93
N VAL A 67 11.76 -18.27 7.71
CA VAL A 67 11.74 -18.36 9.19
C VAL A 67 10.98 -19.60 9.65
N ARG A 68 9.83 -19.88 9.06
CA ARG A 68 9.04 -21.09 9.36
C ARG A 68 9.84 -22.37 9.04
N GLN A 69 10.45 -22.43 7.86
CA GLN A 69 11.24 -23.60 7.43
C GLN A 69 12.44 -23.85 8.34
N PHE A 70 13.09 -22.79 8.85
CA PHE A 70 14.15 -22.94 9.86
C PHE A 70 13.60 -23.48 11.19
N ASN A 71 12.42 -23.03 11.64
CA ASN A 71 11.74 -23.56 12.82
C ASN A 71 11.39 -25.04 12.65
N ASP A 72 10.83 -25.40 11.48
CA ASP A 72 10.47 -26.77 11.16
C ASP A 72 11.74 -27.68 11.19
N LEU A 73 12.84 -27.23 10.60
CA LEU A 73 14.11 -27.94 10.60
C LEU A 73 14.66 -28.12 12.02
N MET A 74 14.58 -27.08 12.85
CA MET A 74 14.98 -27.13 14.25
C MET A 74 14.12 -28.11 15.05
N SER A 75 12.79 -28.09 14.82
CA SER A 75 11.87 -29.03 15.48
C SER A 75 12.19 -30.48 15.13
N LEU A 76 12.41 -30.76 13.85
CA LEU A 76 12.82 -32.10 13.39
C LEU A 76 14.12 -32.57 14.04
N MET A 77 15.10 -31.69 14.22
CA MET A 77 16.34 -32.04 14.91
C MET A 77 16.13 -32.34 16.40
N VAL A 78 15.25 -31.62 17.06
CA VAL A 78 14.84 -31.88 18.45
C VAL A 78 14.10 -33.21 18.57
N ASP A 79 13.19 -33.49 17.63
CA ASP A 79 12.44 -34.75 17.59
C ASP A 79 13.38 -35.95 17.37
N ALA A 80 14.37 -35.80 16.47
CA ALA A 80 15.41 -36.82 16.25
C ALA A 80 16.21 -37.09 17.53
N GLU A 81 16.69 -36.05 18.21
CA GLU A 81 17.45 -36.17 19.46
C GLU A 81 16.61 -36.77 20.57
N THR A 82 15.32 -36.34 20.70
CA THR A 82 14.41 -36.81 21.74
C THR A 82 14.07 -38.29 21.54
N GLY A 83 13.77 -38.69 20.31
CA GLY A 83 13.47 -40.10 19.99
C GLY A 83 14.66 -41.02 20.26
N GLU A 84 15.85 -40.59 19.84
CA GLU A 84 17.07 -41.36 20.12
C GLU A 84 17.37 -41.50 21.61
N ARG A 85 17.27 -40.40 22.39
CA ARG A 85 17.46 -40.47 23.86
C ARG A 85 16.43 -41.36 24.54
N GLY A 86 15.17 -41.35 24.09
CA GLY A 86 14.13 -42.25 24.55
C GLY A 86 14.50 -43.71 24.33
N PHE A 87 15.05 -44.05 23.16
CA PHE A 87 15.54 -45.37 22.85
C PHE A 87 16.74 -45.77 23.72
N LEU A 88 17.73 -44.91 23.88
CA LEU A 88 18.93 -45.18 24.70
C LEU A 88 18.58 -45.48 26.13
N LEU A 89 17.56 -44.84 26.69
CA LEU A 89 17.08 -45.03 28.08
C LEU A 89 16.24 -46.31 28.27
N THR A 90 15.38 -46.60 27.32
CA THR A 90 14.36 -47.64 27.44
C THR A 90 14.72 -48.93 26.71
N LYS A 91 15.59 -48.88 25.69
CA LYS A 91 15.88 -49.91 24.72
C LYS A 91 14.66 -50.43 23.95
N ARG A 92 13.62 -49.61 23.85
CA ARG A 92 12.36 -49.95 23.17
C ARG A 92 12.30 -49.21 21.82
N ALA A 93 12.18 -49.97 20.74
CA ALA A 93 12.16 -49.44 19.37
C ALA A 93 11.02 -48.43 19.11
N GLU A 94 9.91 -48.50 19.87
CA GLU A 94 8.79 -47.57 19.76
C GLU A 94 9.20 -46.09 19.99
N TYR A 95 10.23 -45.83 20.79
CA TYR A 95 10.78 -44.51 21.05
C TYR A 95 11.57 -43.94 19.88
N LEU A 96 11.95 -44.77 18.88
CA LEU A 96 12.64 -44.28 17.65
C LEU A 96 11.68 -43.74 16.62
N GLU A 97 10.38 -43.82 16.79
CA GLU A 97 9.40 -43.27 15.83
C GLU A 97 9.63 -41.78 15.51
N PRO A 98 9.82 -40.85 16.48
CA PRO A 98 10.14 -39.45 16.18
C PRO A 98 11.46 -39.28 15.43
N TYR A 99 12.50 -40.08 15.79
CA TYR A 99 13.76 -40.06 15.08
C TYR A 99 13.62 -40.48 13.61
N GLN A 100 12.90 -41.57 13.35
CA GLN A 100 12.67 -42.07 11.98
C GLN A 100 11.92 -41.07 11.12
N LYS A 101 10.83 -40.47 11.66
CA LYS A 101 10.09 -39.41 10.98
C LYS A 101 10.94 -38.19 10.70
N ALA A 102 11.76 -37.77 11.64
CA ALA A 102 12.64 -36.63 11.47
C ALA A 102 13.68 -36.89 10.38
N VAL A 103 14.33 -38.05 10.39
CA VAL A 103 15.33 -38.43 9.37
C VAL A 103 14.72 -38.43 7.96
N GLU A 104 13.45 -38.86 7.82
CA GLU A 104 12.75 -38.85 6.54
C GLU A 104 12.36 -37.42 6.11
N GLN A 105 11.99 -36.53 7.03
CA GLN A 105 11.48 -35.19 6.72
C GLN A 105 12.56 -34.12 6.61
N ILE A 106 13.74 -34.29 7.19
CA ILE A 106 14.85 -33.32 7.14
C ILE A 106 15.30 -33.03 5.69
N PRO A 107 15.58 -34.04 4.83
CA PRO A 107 16.04 -33.78 3.47
C PRO A 107 15.04 -32.95 2.62
N PRO A 108 13.73 -33.26 2.56
CA PRO A 108 12.77 -32.46 1.81
C PRO A 108 12.59 -31.06 2.42
N THR A 109 12.73 -30.90 3.74
CA THR A 109 12.69 -29.57 4.39
C THR A 109 13.86 -28.71 3.96
N ILE A 110 15.09 -29.25 3.94
CA ILE A 110 16.29 -28.58 3.44
C ILE A 110 16.14 -28.22 1.96
N ALA A 111 15.62 -29.14 1.14
CA ALA A 111 15.39 -28.88 -0.29
C ALA A 111 14.39 -27.73 -0.50
N SER A 112 13.28 -27.71 0.26
CA SER A 112 12.28 -26.66 0.19
C SER A 112 12.83 -25.31 0.68
N LEU A 113 13.68 -25.29 1.71
CA LEU A 113 14.37 -24.09 2.18
C LEU A 113 15.35 -23.56 1.12
N ARG A 114 16.12 -24.45 0.49
CA ARG A 114 17.02 -24.11 -0.62
C ARG A 114 16.27 -23.45 -1.78
N GLU A 115 15.15 -24.05 -2.22
CA GLU A 115 14.28 -23.46 -3.26
C GLU A 115 13.79 -22.05 -2.86
N THR A 116 13.38 -21.89 -1.61
CA THR A 116 12.93 -20.58 -1.11
C THR A 116 14.05 -19.53 -1.15
N ILE A 117 15.29 -19.93 -0.83
CA ILE A 117 16.46 -19.05 -0.90
C ILE A 117 16.84 -18.73 -2.36
N GLU A 118 16.71 -19.67 -3.29
CA GLU A 118 17.00 -19.46 -4.72
C GLU A 118 16.09 -18.44 -5.36
N LEU A 119 14.88 -18.27 -4.87
CA LEU A 119 13.94 -17.22 -5.28
C LEU A 119 14.31 -15.82 -4.77
N GLU A 120 15.39 -15.67 -4.00
CA GLU A 120 15.85 -14.35 -3.52
C GLU A 120 16.36 -13.50 -4.69
N PRO A 121 15.86 -12.26 -4.88
CA PRO A 121 16.19 -11.44 -6.04
C PRO A 121 17.62 -10.87 -6.03
N GLY A 122 18.30 -10.89 -4.89
CA GLY A 122 19.68 -10.41 -4.76
C GLY A 122 20.71 -11.54 -4.84
N GLU A 123 21.71 -11.44 -5.70
CA GLU A 123 22.77 -12.46 -5.83
C GLU A 123 23.59 -12.60 -4.54
N LYS A 124 24.10 -11.50 -3.98
CA LYS A 124 24.91 -11.53 -2.76
C LYS A 124 24.17 -12.11 -1.55
N PRO A 125 22.95 -11.66 -1.19
CA PRO A 125 22.21 -12.24 -0.08
C PRO A 125 21.83 -13.70 -0.34
N ARG A 126 21.52 -14.07 -1.57
CA ARG A 126 21.23 -15.46 -1.95
C ARG A 126 22.42 -16.38 -1.71
N ILE A 127 23.62 -16.00 -2.19
CA ILE A 127 24.84 -16.78 -2.00
C ILE A 127 25.15 -16.94 -0.51
N ALA A 128 25.14 -15.87 0.28
CA ALA A 128 25.40 -15.92 1.72
C ALA A 128 24.43 -16.85 2.48
N ARG A 129 23.14 -16.88 2.08
CA ARG A 129 22.15 -17.79 2.66
C ARG A 129 22.39 -19.25 2.25
N LEU A 130 22.75 -19.50 1.00
CA LEU A 130 23.07 -20.85 0.52
C LEU A 130 24.32 -21.42 1.23
N GLU A 131 25.35 -20.60 1.45
CA GLU A 131 26.52 -20.98 2.23
C GLU A 131 26.16 -21.31 3.68
N GLY A 132 25.32 -20.48 4.33
CA GLY A 132 24.80 -20.75 5.67
C GLY A 132 23.98 -22.04 5.73
N LEU A 133 23.10 -22.28 4.76
CA LEU A 133 22.34 -23.53 4.66
C LEU A 133 23.23 -24.74 4.45
N GLN A 134 24.26 -24.66 3.61
CA GLN A 134 25.21 -25.73 3.40
C GLN A 134 25.97 -26.08 4.68
N LYS A 135 26.35 -25.07 5.49
CA LYS A 135 26.97 -25.29 6.80
C LYS A 135 26.04 -26.03 7.76
N ILE A 136 24.77 -25.59 7.84
CA ILE A 136 23.75 -26.24 8.65
C ILE A 136 23.53 -27.68 8.22
N GLU A 137 23.39 -27.93 6.91
CA GLU A 137 23.24 -29.28 6.34
C GLU A 137 24.44 -30.19 6.72
N GLY A 138 25.66 -29.67 6.67
CA GLY A 138 26.86 -30.40 7.11
C GLY A 138 26.83 -30.78 8.60
N LEU A 139 26.39 -29.85 9.47
CA LEU A 139 26.24 -30.11 10.90
C LEU A 139 25.11 -31.11 11.19
N ILE A 140 23.98 -31.01 10.49
CA ILE A 140 22.84 -31.94 10.60
C ILE A 140 23.27 -33.34 10.21
N ASN A 141 23.99 -33.53 9.12
CA ASN A 141 24.47 -34.83 8.66
C ASN A 141 25.41 -35.45 9.69
N GLN A 142 26.33 -34.65 10.31
CA GLN A 142 27.17 -35.09 11.38
C GLN A 142 26.37 -35.52 12.63
N GLN A 143 25.38 -34.75 13.00
CA GLN A 143 24.50 -35.06 14.14
C GLN A 143 23.69 -36.34 13.91
N LEU A 144 23.06 -36.50 12.74
CA LEU A 144 22.29 -37.71 12.41
C LEU A 144 23.17 -38.96 12.41
N THR A 145 24.42 -38.85 11.92
CA THR A 145 25.40 -39.91 12.01
C THR A 145 25.72 -40.21 13.48
N SER A 146 25.96 -39.20 14.30
CA SER A 146 26.22 -39.35 15.72
C SER A 146 25.05 -40.04 16.46
N LEU A 147 23.79 -39.64 16.18
CA LEU A 147 22.60 -40.26 16.76
C LEU A 147 22.47 -41.74 16.38
N LYS A 148 22.76 -42.07 15.12
CA LYS A 148 22.80 -43.47 14.65
C LYS A 148 23.87 -44.29 15.33
N ASP A 149 25.08 -43.73 15.46
CA ASP A 149 26.18 -44.40 16.14
C ASP A 149 25.89 -44.66 17.62
N SER A 150 25.19 -43.75 18.31
CA SER A 150 24.70 -43.95 19.69
C SER A 150 23.82 -45.18 19.80
N GLN A 151 22.93 -45.41 18.84
CA GLN A 151 22.05 -46.62 18.82
C GLN A 151 22.89 -47.87 18.67
N ASN A 152 23.87 -47.87 17.75
CA ASN A 152 24.81 -49.03 17.57
C ASN A 152 25.63 -49.33 18.84
N PHE A 153 26.04 -48.28 19.62
CA PHE A 153 26.77 -48.49 20.89
C PHE A 153 25.95 -49.29 21.90
N ILE A 154 24.63 -49.10 21.93
CA ILE A 154 23.75 -49.88 22.82
C ILE A 154 23.60 -51.32 22.33
N GLU A 155 23.42 -51.53 21.04
CA GLU A 155 23.27 -52.85 20.43
C GLU A 155 24.56 -53.71 20.59
N GLU A 156 25.72 -53.09 20.42
CA GLU A 156 27.03 -53.77 20.55
C GLU A 156 27.50 -53.93 22.04
N GLY A 157 26.78 -53.38 22.99
CA GLY A 157 27.14 -53.49 24.41
C GLY A 157 28.45 -52.78 24.80
N LYS A 158 28.81 -51.72 24.11
CA LYS A 158 30.01 -50.93 24.38
C LYS A 158 30.04 -50.32 25.77
N LYS A 159 31.27 -50.02 26.28
CA LYS A 159 31.47 -49.46 27.64
C LYS A 159 30.71 -48.14 27.81
N ARG A 160 30.09 -47.98 28.95
CA ARG A 160 29.31 -46.77 29.34
C ARG A 160 30.08 -45.46 29.17
N GLN A 161 31.40 -45.50 29.42
CA GLN A 161 32.28 -44.32 29.26
C GLN A 161 32.34 -43.85 27.80
N ALA A 162 32.50 -44.75 26.82
CA ALA A 162 32.55 -44.40 25.40
C ALA A 162 31.21 -43.82 24.92
N LEU A 163 30.08 -44.33 25.39
CA LEU A 163 28.78 -43.76 25.10
C LEU A 163 28.65 -42.33 25.66
N TYR A 164 29.11 -42.10 26.92
CA TYR A 164 29.08 -40.75 27.51
C TYR A 164 29.83 -39.71 26.69
N GLU A 165 31.07 -40.02 26.31
CA GLU A 165 31.90 -39.15 25.46
C GLU A 165 31.25 -38.88 24.11
N HIS A 166 30.61 -39.88 23.51
CA HIS A 166 29.89 -39.76 22.26
C HIS A 166 28.66 -38.84 22.39
N LEU A 167 27.86 -39.02 23.43
CA LEU A 167 26.71 -38.16 23.72
C LEU A 167 27.11 -36.71 24.00
N GLN A 168 28.26 -36.48 24.66
CA GLN A 168 28.78 -35.13 24.88
C GLN A 168 29.15 -34.45 23.56
N LYS A 169 29.75 -35.18 22.61
CA LYS A 169 30.04 -34.70 21.26
C LYS A 169 28.75 -34.38 20.51
N GLY A 170 27.75 -35.26 20.55
CA GLY A 170 26.43 -35.05 19.95
C GLY A 170 25.72 -33.79 20.49
N LYS A 171 25.81 -33.56 21.82
CA LYS A 171 25.32 -32.30 22.41
C LYS A 171 26.01 -31.07 21.80
N GLY A 172 27.33 -31.09 21.65
CA GLY A 172 28.08 -29.99 21.04
C GLY A 172 27.65 -29.71 19.58
N LEU A 173 27.38 -30.76 18.80
CA LEU A 173 26.83 -30.62 17.43
C LEU A 173 25.45 -30.00 17.45
N MET A 174 24.55 -30.45 18.33
CA MET A 174 23.20 -29.89 18.45
C MET A 174 23.21 -28.42 18.87
N ASP A 175 24.09 -28.04 19.81
CA ASP A 175 24.30 -26.66 20.22
C ASP A 175 24.80 -25.79 19.04
N SER A 176 25.69 -26.34 18.20
CA SER A 176 26.17 -25.66 16.98
C SER A 176 25.08 -25.50 15.93
N ILE A 177 24.25 -26.52 15.70
CA ILE A 177 23.07 -26.45 14.81
C ILE A 177 22.13 -25.37 15.28
N ARG A 178 21.79 -25.35 16.58
CA ARG A 178 20.91 -24.36 17.19
C ARG A 178 21.45 -22.93 17.04
N ALA A 179 22.74 -22.75 17.22
CA ALA A 179 23.40 -21.46 17.05
C ALA A 179 23.36 -20.95 15.59
N GLU A 180 23.66 -21.83 14.62
CA GLU A 180 23.67 -21.47 13.19
C GLU A 180 22.25 -21.19 12.67
N ILE A 181 21.28 -22.06 13.00
CA ILE A 181 19.87 -21.84 12.63
C ILE A 181 19.37 -20.53 13.28
N GLY A 182 19.64 -20.33 14.59
CA GLY A 182 19.26 -19.11 15.29
C GLY A 182 19.86 -17.84 14.69
N THR A 183 21.13 -17.91 14.25
CA THR A 183 21.77 -16.77 13.56
C THR A 183 21.07 -16.43 12.24
N MET A 184 20.72 -17.46 11.45
CA MET A 184 20.01 -17.28 10.18
C MET A 184 18.58 -16.74 10.43
N GLN A 185 17.86 -17.29 11.40
CA GLN A 185 16.52 -16.84 11.77
C GLN A 185 16.51 -15.38 12.23
N ASN A 186 17.37 -15.03 13.18
CA ASN A 186 17.43 -13.65 13.71
C ASN A 186 17.69 -12.63 12.60
N LYS A 187 18.56 -12.97 11.65
CA LYS A 187 18.84 -12.13 10.50
C LYS A 187 17.61 -11.96 9.58
N GLU A 188 16.86 -13.05 9.33
CA GLU A 188 15.64 -12.95 8.52
C GLU A 188 14.53 -12.21 9.27
N GLU A 189 14.40 -12.35 10.59
CA GLU A 189 13.45 -11.63 11.42
C GLU A 189 13.75 -10.12 11.46
N GLU A 190 15.03 -9.74 11.55
CA GLU A 190 15.46 -8.34 11.47
C GLU A 190 15.07 -7.73 10.12
N LEU A 191 15.43 -8.39 9.02
CA LEU A 191 15.08 -7.96 7.66
C LEU A 191 13.56 -7.93 7.44
N LEU A 192 12.83 -8.86 8.05
CA LEU A 192 11.37 -8.90 7.99
C LEU A 192 10.76 -7.70 8.71
N SER A 193 11.27 -7.36 9.90
CA SER A 193 10.79 -6.19 10.66
C SER A 193 11.01 -4.88 9.89
N GLU A 194 12.18 -4.71 9.26
CA GLU A 194 12.49 -3.56 8.41
C GLU A 194 11.50 -3.45 7.22
N ARG A 195 11.18 -4.58 6.57
CA ARG A 195 10.22 -4.62 5.46
C ARG A 195 8.79 -4.31 5.89
N ILE A 196 8.39 -4.76 7.09
CA ILE A 196 7.07 -4.44 7.65
C ILE A 196 6.96 -2.95 7.96
N GLU A 197 8.00 -2.33 8.51
CA GLU A 197 8.03 -0.88 8.74
C GLU A 197 7.96 -0.09 7.42
N GLU A 198 8.72 -0.51 6.40
CA GLU A 198 8.69 0.09 5.06
C GLU A 198 7.28 0.06 4.45
N ILE A 199 6.59 -1.09 4.52
CA ILE A 199 5.24 -1.24 3.97
C ILE A 199 4.22 -0.40 4.75
N ASN A 200 4.35 -0.30 6.06
CA ASN A 200 3.48 0.53 6.90
C ASN A 200 3.67 2.02 6.60
N TYR A 201 4.91 2.48 6.39
CA TYR A 201 5.20 3.85 5.97
C TYR A 201 4.60 4.17 4.60
N ILE A 202 4.77 3.28 3.61
CA ILE A 202 4.18 3.41 2.27
C ILE A 202 2.66 3.49 2.37
N ARG A 203 2.03 2.60 3.16
CA ARG A 203 0.58 2.56 3.37
C ARG A 203 0.05 3.86 3.98
N TYR A 204 0.70 4.35 5.03
CA TYR A 204 0.34 5.62 5.66
C TYR A 204 0.44 6.80 4.69
N ARG A 205 1.52 6.89 3.93
CA ARG A 205 1.74 7.91 2.89
C ARG A 205 0.63 7.86 1.84
N ASP A 206 0.26 6.68 1.39
CA ASP A 206 -0.77 6.51 0.38
C ASP A 206 -2.16 6.90 0.89
N TYR A 207 -2.51 6.57 2.13
CA TYR A 207 -3.73 7.06 2.77
C TYR A 207 -3.74 8.59 2.88
N LEU A 208 -2.61 9.19 3.23
CA LEU A 208 -2.48 10.65 3.29
C LEU A 208 -2.70 11.29 1.91
N PHE A 209 -2.14 10.73 0.85
CA PHE A 209 -2.35 11.21 -0.51
C PHE A 209 -3.81 11.11 -0.94
N VAL A 210 -4.47 9.98 -0.67
CA VAL A 210 -5.92 9.81 -0.97
C VAL A 210 -6.74 10.83 -0.20
N PHE A 211 -6.46 11.03 1.08
CA PHE A 211 -7.14 12.03 1.90
C PHE A 211 -6.96 13.46 1.37
N ILE A 212 -5.73 13.84 1.00
CA ILE A 212 -5.45 15.15 0.39
C ILE A 212 -6.19 15.30 -0.93
N ALA A 213 -6.21 14.27 -1.78
CA ALA A 213 -6.93 14.30 -3.06
C ALA A 213 -8.44 14.49 -2.87
N LEU A 214 -9.03 13.81 -1.88
CA LEU A 214 -10.43 13.99 -1.51
C LEU A 214 -10.72 15.41 -1.01
N CYS A 215 -9.89 15.97 -0.16
CA CYS A 215 -10.00 17.35 0.33
C CYS A 215 -9.91 18.37 -0.81
N ILE A 216 -8.97 18.19 -1.74
CA ILE A 216 -8.83 19.02 -2.94
C ILE A 216 -10.07 18.89 -3.83
N GLY A 217 -10.56 17.67 -4.06
CA GLY A 217 -11.78 17.42 -4.84
C GLY A 217 -13.00 18.11 -4.26
N LEU A 218 -13.18 18.03 -2.94
CA LEU A 218 -14.28 18.71 -2.23
C LEU A 218 -14.15 20.23 -2.33
N LEU A 219 -12.96 20.79 -2.13
CA LEU A 219 -12.70 22.21 -2.27
C LEU A 219 -13.01 22.72 -3.69
N MET A 220 -12.57 21.98 -4.70
CA MET A 220 -12.86 22.29 -6.11
C MET A 220 -14.35 22.21 -6.42
N ARG A 221 -15.07 21.26 -5.80
CA ARG A 221 -16.54 21.19 -5.92
C ARG A 221 -17.24 22.41 -5.32
N LEU A 222 -16.80 22.87 -4.16
CA LEU A 222 -17.35 24.08 -3.52
C LEU A 222 -17.06 25.33 -4.37
N ILE A 223 -15.86 25.46 -4.90
CA ILE A 223 -15.49 26.56 -5.81
C ILE A 223 -16.35 26.51 -7.09
N SER A 224 -16.52 25.33 -7.67
CA SER A 224 -17.36 25.12 -8.84
C SER A 224 -18.81 25.55 -8.58
N PHE A 225 -19.38 25.12 -7.46
CA PHE A 225 -20.74 25.51 -7.04
C PHE A 225 -20.87 27.02 -6.86
N TYR A 226 -19.91 27.65 -6.17
CA TYR A 226 -19.90 29.10 -5.98
C TYR A 226 -19.82 29.89 -7.30
N LEU A 227 -18.96 29.44 -8.23
CA LEU A 227 -18.81 30.08 -9.54
C LEU A 227 -20.07 29.91 -10.41
N PHE A 228 -20.71 28.74 -10.35
CA PHE A 228 -21.96 28.46 -11.04
C PHE A 228 -23.11 29.32 -10.51
N ASP A 229 -23.28 29.37 -9.19
CA ASP A 229 -24.29 30.21 -8.54
C ASP A 229 -24.12 31.68 -8.94
N ARG A 230 -22.92 32.22 -8.79
CA ARG A 230 -22.61 33.61 -9.08
C ARG A 230 -22.67 33.95 -10.58
N GLY A 231 -22.19 33.04 -11.43
CA GLY A 231 -22.05 33.28 -12.88
C GLY A 231 -23.34 33.08 -13.67
N ILE A 232 -24.17 32.16 -13.24
CA ILE A 232 -25.37 31.73 -13.99
C ILE A 232 -26.66 31.96 -13.19
N VAL A 233 -26.78 31.32 -12.03
CA VAL A 233 -28.05 31.29 -11.29
C VAL A 233 -28.49 32.69 -10.89
N ARG A 234 -27.62 33.47 -10.28
CA ARG A 234 -27.96 34.85 -9.84
C ARG A 234 -28.29 35.78 -11.02
N ARG A 235 -27.66 35.56 -12.17
CA ARG A 235 -27.95 36.36 -13.38
C ARG A 235 -29.32 36.01 -13.93
N ILE A 236 -29.66 34.72 -14.01
CA ILE A 236 -31.00 34.29 -14.47
C ILE A 236 -32.07 34.80 -13.52
N ASN A 237 -31.86 34.69 -12.21
CA ASN A 237 -32.83 35.19 -11.22
C ASN A 237 -33.09 36.72 -11.38
N ARG A 238 -32.03 37.52 -11.52
CA ARG A 238 -32.15 38.98 -11.77
C ARG A 238 -32.89 39.29 -13.06
N LEU A 239 -32.65 38.52 -14.13
CA LEU A 239 -33.40 38.66 -15.37
C LEU A 239 -34.88 38.36 -15.17
N THR A 240 -35.18 37.27 -14.47
CA THR A 240 -36.57 36.89 -14.17
C THR A 240 -37.28 37.96 -13.34
N GLU A 241 -36.61 38.54 -12.35
CA GLU A 241 -37.16 39.65 -11.54
C GLU A 241 -37.37 40.90 -12.36
N ASN A 242 -36.43 41.25 -13.25
CA ASN A 242 -36.57 42.40 -14.16
C ASN A 242 -37.71 42.19 -15.16
N VAL A 243 -37.84 41.00 -15.78
CA VAL A 243 -38.95 40.66 -16.68
C VAL A 243 -40.31 40.78 -15.95
N SER A 244 -40.38 40.24 -14.71
CA SER A 244 -41.58 40.36 -13.89
C SER A 244 -41.89 41.79 -13.51
N ALA A 245 -40.90 42.65 -13.30
CA ALA A 245 -41.10 44.07 -13.05
C ALA A 245 -41.67 44.80 -14.29
N ILE A 246 -41.08 44.57 -15.46
CA ILE A 246 -41.55 45.15 -16.75
C ILE A 246 -42.97 44.72 -17.06
N SER A 247 -43.32 43.44 -16.86
CA SER A 247 -44.69 42.93 -17.07
C SER A 247 -45.74 43.58 -16.17
N LYS A 248 -45.31 44.14 -15.03
CA LYS A 248 -46.14 44.90 -14.07
C LYS A 248 -46.07 46.43 -14.25
N GLY A 249 -45.45 46.90 -15.35
CA GLY A 249 -45.29 48.34 -15.62
C GLY A 249 -44.31 49.06 -14.68
N LYS A 250 -43.39 48.32 -14.02
CA LYS A 250 -42.40 48.89 -13.11
C LYS A 250 -41.03 49.02 -13.81
N GLU A 251 -40.20 49.93 -13.29
CA GLU A 251 -38.81 50.09 -13.76
C GLU A 251 -37.92 48.86 -13.38
N PHE A 252 -36.78 48.75 -14.06
CA PHE A 252 -35.79 47.71 -13.76
C PHE A 252 -35.35 47.74 -12.29
N GLN A 253 -35.47 46.60 -11.62
CA GLN A 253 -35.08 46.48 -10.21
C GLN A 253 -33.56 46.26 -10.03
N HIS A 254 -32.89 45.64 -11.05
CA HIS A 254 -31.51 45.32 -10.96
C HIS A 254 -30.75 45.79 -12.21
N PRO A 255 -29.56 46.43 -12.07
CA PRO A 255 -28.70 46.77 -13.18
C PRO A 255 -28.18 45.50 -13.87
N LEU A 256 -28.24 45.50 -15.20
CA LEU A 256 -27.78 44.37 -16.02
C LEU A 256 -26.28 44.53 -16.35
N PRO A 257 -25.43 43.57 -16.01
CA PRO A 257 -24.01 43.62 -16.37
C PRO A 257 -23.85 43.42 -17.89
N LYS A 258 -23.15 44.32 -18.56
CA LYS A 258 -22.82 44.17 -20.00
C LYS A 258 -21.85 43.03 -20.19
N LYS A 259 -22.31 41.90 -20.72
CA LYS A 259 -21.49 40.75 -21.10
C LYS A 259 -21.89 40.26 -22.50
N ASP A 260 -20.85 39.80 -23.26
CA ASP A 260 -21.04 39.30 -24.65
C ASP A 260 -21.24 37.75 -24.61
N ASP A 261 -22.13 37.25 -23.71
CA ASP A 261 -22.51 35.84 -23.68
C ASP A 261 -24.01 35.69 -23.99
N ALA A 262 -24.49 34.45 -24.12
CA ALA A 262 -25.89 34.18 -24.48
C ALA A 262 -26.89 34.80 -23.49
N ILE A 263 -26.55 34.89 -22.19
CA ILE A 263 -27.40 35.60 -21.19
C ILE A 263 -27.29 37.10 -21.41
N GLY A 264 -26.12 37.64 -21.76
CA GLY A 264 -25.95 39.07 -22.04
C GLY A 264 -26.71 39.54 -23.27
N LEU A 265 -26.83 38.72 -24.32
CA LEU A 265 -27.70 39.02 -25.46
C LEU A 265 -29.16 39.03 -25.05
N LEU A 266 -29.59 38.08 -24.22
CA LEU A 266 -30.96 38.08 -23.66
C LEU A 266 -31.21 39.30 -22.79
N GLU A 267 -30.23 39.72 -21.97
CA GLU A 267 -30.27 40.94 -21.16
C GLU A 267 -30.50 42.17 -22.03
N GLN A 268 -29.81 42.30 -23.18
CA GLN A 268 -29.96 43.43 -24.10
C GLN A 268 -31.36 43.46 -24.77
N GLU A 269 -31.87 42.29 -25.17
CA GLU A 269 -33.20 42.24 -25.78
C GLU A 269 -34.33 42.61 -24.77
N ILE A 270 -34.17 42.18 -23.49
CA ILE A 270 -35.10 42.55 -22.43
C ILE A 270 -35.08 44.06 -22.16
N VAL A 271 -33.91 44.68 -22.21
CA VAL A 271 -33.79 46.16 -22.09
C VAL A 271 -34.55 46.85 -23.20
N LYS A 272 -34.34 46.45 -24.47
CA LYS A 272 -35.06 47.03 -25.62
C LYS A 272 -36.58 46.90 -25.50
N ILE A 273 -37.08 45.75 -25.04
CA ILE A 273 -38.51 45.52 -24.81
C ILE A 273 -39.03 46.43 -23.69
N GLY A 274 -38.30 46.58 -22.60
CA GLY A 274 -38.65 47.46 -21.49
C GLY A 274 -38.68 48.93 -21.86
N GLU A 275 -37.71 49.38 -22.69
CA GLU A 275 -37.70 50.76 -23.18
C GLU A 275 -38.88 51.02 -24.12
N LYS A 276 -39.21 50.09 -25.02
CA LYS A 276 -40.37 50.21 -25.93
C LYS A 276 -41.69 50.27 -25.16
N ASN A 277 -41.94 49.39 -24.17
CA ASN A 277 -43.12 49.42 -23.35
C ASN A 277 -43.26 50.72 -22.54
N ASN A 278 -42.18 51.30 -22.02
CA ASN A 278 -42.21 52.59 -21.32
C ASN A 278 -42.51 53.78 -22.25
N LEU A 279 -42.13 53.71 -23.55
CA LEU A 279 -42.47 54.71 -24.54
C LEU A 279 -43.92 54.64 -24.93
N ASP A 280 -44.52 53.46 -25.10
CA ASP A 280 -45.93 53.24 -25.41
C ASP A 280 -46.86 53.72 -24.27
N ILE A 281 -46.48 53.46 -23.01
CA ILE A 281 -47.22 53.92 -21.84
C ILE A 281 -47.19 55.48 -21.69
N LYS A 282 -46.12 56.14 -22.14
CA LYS A 282 -46.01 57.61 -22.10
C LYS A 282 -46.70 58.29 -23.28
N SER A 283 -46.93 57.58 -24.39
CA SER A 283 -47.66 58.10 -25.54
C SER A 283 -49.18 58.03 -25.43
N GLU A 284 -49.70 57.19 -24.49
CA GLU A 284 -51.13 57.03 -24.20
C GLU A 284 -51.64 57.94 -23.04
N LYS A 285 -50.71 58.71 -22.40
CA LYS A 285 -51.07 59.75 -21.40
C LYS A 285 -50.94 61.15 -21.96
#